data_ad8f921e9ff317f2ba6d7b3a5dbe1a28
#
_entry.id   ad8f921e9ff317f2ba6d7b3a5dbe1a28
#
_cell.length_a   1.000
_cell.length_b   1.000
_cell.length_c   1.000
_cell.angle_alpha   90.00
_cell.angle_beta   90.00
_cell.angle_gamma   90.00
#
_symmetry.space_group_name_H-M   'P 1'
#
loop_
_entity.id
_entity.type
_entity.pdbx_description
1 polymer ?
#
loop_
_entity_poly.entity_id
_entity_poly.type
_entity_poly.pdbx_seq_one_letter_code
_entity_poly.pdbx_strand_id
1 'polypeptide(L)'
;QAKKDNPVMYGGIELIFSFVVDDGDSGIDYMPSYEEAAKWLKEHPGKTINDFAGAIDHHYYNDPGWFLEHADYYDEKNYSRDTSSMTDTKFGGGIDVFLGEYAARSNRLEAALAEAAYMTGLERNGDIVRMAAYAPLFGNLTALHWAPDLIWFNNHTSTCSTNYYMQKLFANNAGTSLLESDFKGAVIPERPFTGKIGVGTWSTSARFDNIKVVNNETGEVMAEDDFSKD
;
A
#
# COMPACT_ATOMS: atom_id res chain seq x y z
N GLN A 1 13.09 -26.79 10.75
CA GLN A 1 14.02 -27.94 10.71
C GLN A 1 15.36 -27.50 10.14
N ALA A 2 15.47 -26.86 8.96
CA ALA A 2 16.73 -26.46 8.33
C ALA A 2 17.66 -25.64 9.24
N LYS A 3 17.13 -24.71 10.04
CA LYS A 3 17.92 -23.94 11.03
C LYS A 3 18.52 -24.82 12.11
N LYS A 4 17.88 -25.92 12.51
CA LYS A 4 18.41 -26.89 13.50
C LYS A 4 19.48 -27.76 12.88
N ASP A 5 19.28 -28.18 11.63
CA ASP A 5 20.16 -29.11 10.95
C ASP A 5 21.48 -28.46 10.52
N ASN A 6 21.41 -27.17 10.15
CA ASN A 6 22.62 -26.41 9.78
C ASN A 6 22.49 -24.93 10.26
N PRO A 7 22.75 -24.66 11.54
CA PRO A 7 22.60 -23.31 12.12
C PRO A 7 23.63 -22.32 11.56
N VAL A 8 24.78 -22.79 11.08
CA VAL A 8 25.77 -21.89 10.46
C VAL A 8 25.27 -21.32 9.14
N MET A 9 24.60 -22.14 8.34
CA MET A 9 24.11 -21.73 7.04
C MET A 9 22.74 -21.02 7.12
N TYR A 10 21.84 -21.50 7.96
CA TYR A 10 20.44 -21.07 7.98
C TYR A 10 20.03 -20.34 9.26
N GLY A 11 20.92 -20.23 10.26
CA GLY A 11 20.58 -19.60 11.54
C GLY A 11 20.13 -18.17 11.43
N GLY A 12 20.74 -17.40 10.51
CA GLY A 12 20.43 -16.00 10.25
C GLY A 12 19.29 -15.73 9.25
N ILE A 13 18.63 -16.77 8.71
CA ILE A 13 17.50 -16.58 7.81
C ILE A 13 16.30 -16.11 8.64
N GLU A 14 15.73 -14.96 8.25
CA GLU A 14 14.44 -14.48 8.74
C GLU A 14 13.35 -14.87 7.75
N LEU A 15 12.16 -15.16 8.26
CA LEU A 15 10.99 -15.45 7.45
C LEU A 15 10.19 -14.19 7.27
N ILE A 16 9.84 -13.90 6.03
CA ILE A 16 8.79 -12.93 5.69
C ILE A 16 7.52 -13.72 5.50
N PHE A 17 6.49 -13.37 6.24
CA PHE A 17 5.20 -14.04 6.19
C PHE A 17 4.26 -13.28 5.26
N SER A 18 3.84 -13.94 4.18
CA SER A 18 2.88 -13.38 3.23
C SER A 18 1.64 -14.26 3.22
N PHE A 19 0.53 -13.72 3.69
CA PHE A 19 -0.79 -14.33 3.55
C PHE A 19 -1.80 -13.22 3.30
N VAL A 20 -2.13 -13.05 2.05
CA VAL A 20 -2.93 -11.94 1.56
C VAL A 20 -4.26 -12.49 1.08
N VAL A 21 -5.35 -11.91 1.55
CA VAL A 21 -6.69 -12.12 1.01
C VAL A 21 -7.14 -10.80 0.39
N ASP A 22 -7.53 -10.84 -0.87
CA ASP A 22 -8.17 -9.70 -1.53
C ASP A 22 -9.60 -9.57 -0.98
N ASP A 23 -9.87 -8.49 -0.25
CA ASP A 23 -11.20 -8.19 0.29
C ASP A 23 -12.16 -7.65 -0.77
N GLY A 24 -11.69 -7.45 -2.00
CA GLY A 24 -12.50 -6.99 -3.14
C GLY A 24 -12.85 -5.51 -3.15
N ASP A 25 -12.47 -4.73 -2.13
CA ASP A 25 -12.93 -3.33 -2.01
C ASP A 25 -11.82 -2.28 -2.21
N SER A 26 -10.60 -2.52 -2.07
CA SER A 26 -9.55 -1.50 -2.31
C SER A 26 -8.22 -1.89 -1.74
N GLY A 27 -8.19 -2.89 -1.02
CA GLY A 27 -7.04 -3.28 -0.25
C GLY A 27 -7.00 -4.78 -0.10
N ILE A 28 -5.91 -5.15 0.34
CA ILE A 28 -5.55 -6.50 0.66
C ILE A 28 -5.88 -6.69 2.12
N ASP A 29 -6.63 -7.72 2.47
CA ASP A 29 -6.96 -8.06 3.84
C ASP A 29 -5.82 -8.87 4.47
N TYR A 30 -5.15 -8.29 5.47
CA TYR A 30 -4.10 -8.96 6.25
C TYR A 30 -4.62 -9.63 7.54
N MET A 31 -5.89 -9.53 7.84
CA MET A 31 -6.49 -10.06 9.07
C MET A 31 -6.16 -11.53 9.30
N PRO A 32 -6.30 -12.43 8.29
CA PRO A 32 -5.95 -13.85 8.48
C PRO A 32 -4.50 -14.08 8.90
N SER A 33 -3.57 -13.25 8.41
CA SER A 33 -2.15 -13.33 8.78
C SER A 33 -1.94 -12.94 10.24
N TYR A 34 -2.58 -11.88 10.67
CA TYR A 34 -2.52 -11.43 12.07
C TYR A 34 -3.20 -12.40 13.01
N GLU A 35 -4.33 -12.97 12.63
CA GLU A 35 -5.03 -14.00 13.41
C GLU A 35 -4.16 -15.25 13.60
N GLU A 36 -3.48 -15.71 12.57
CA GLU A 36 -2.60 -16.88 12.66
C GLU A 36 -1.38 -16.58 13.56
N ALA A 37 -0.80 -15.40 13.46
CA ALA A 37 0.28 -14.97 14.33
C ALA A 37 -0.17 -14.85 15.80
N ALA A 38 -1.34 -14.28 16.04
CA ALA A 38 -1.93 -14.17 17.38
C ALA A 38 -2.22 -15.55 17.99
N LYS A 39 -2.72 -16.49 17.20
CA LYS A 39 -2.93 -17.87 17.59
C LYS A 39 -1.62 -18.54 17.96
N TRP A 40 -0.59 -18.37 17.14
CA TRP A 40 0.74 -18.93 17.41
C TRP A 40 1.31 -18.41 18.72
N LEU A 41 1.22 -17.09 18.98
CA LEU A 41 1.67 -16.50 20.26
C LEU A 41 0.95 -17.09 21.46
N LYS A 42 -0.35 -17.31 21.34
CA LYS A 42 -1.17 -17.94 22.41
C LYS A 42 -0.74 -19.38 22.70
N GLU A 43 -0.32 -20.12 21.67
CA GLU A 43 0.15 -21.51 21.79
C GLU A 43 1.60 -21.60 22.28
N HIS A 44 2.36 -20.49 22.26
CA HIS A 44 3.77 -20.41 22.62
C HIS A 44 4.06 -19.33 23.68
N PRO A 45 3.62 -19.52 24.94
CA PRO A 45 3.82 -18.54 26.02
C PRO A 45 5.30 -18.17 26.20
N GLY A 46 5.58 -16.88 26.32
CA GLY A 46 6.93 -16.33 26.47
C GLY A 46 7.67 -16.10 25.15
N LYS A 47 7.02 -16.32 24.02
CA LYS A 47 7.49 -15.92 22.69
C LYS A 47 6.94 -14.55 22.30
N THR A 48 7.63 -13.91 21.35
CA THR A 48 7.20 -12.66 20.72
C THR A 48 6.84 -12.91 19.26
N ILE A 49 6.23 -11.92 18.61
CA ILE A 49 5.91 -12.03 17.19
C ILE A 49 7.16 -12.23 16.33
N ASN A 50 8.29 -11.68 16.74
CA ASN A 50 9.57 -11.84 16.03
C ASN A 50 10.13 -13.27 16.10
N ASP A 51 9.65 -14.10 17.05
CA ASP A 51 9.94 -15.55 17.05
C ASP A 51 9.09 -16.29 16.00
N PHE A 52 7.94 -15.71 15.60
CA PHE A 52 7.07 -16.27 14.56
C PHE A 52 7.60 -15.94 13.17
N ALA A 53 7.83 -14.65 12.89
CA ALA A 53 8.37 -14.16 11.61
C ALA A 53 9.21 -12.90 11.83
N GLY A 54 10.16 -12.63 10.95
CA GLY A 54 10.95 -11.39 10.97
C GLY A 54 10.16 -10.20 10.44
N ALA A 55 9.28 -10.42 9.47
CA ALA A 55 8.42 -9.37 8.91
C ALA A 55 7.15 -9.98 8.29
N ILE A 56 6.16 -9.12 8.11
CA ILE A 56 4.97 -9.39 7.29
C ILE A 56 5.07 -8.64 5.96
N ASP A 57 4.63 -9.29 4.88
CA ASP A 57 4.61 -8.72 3.55
C ASP A 57 3.28 -8.00 3.30
N HIS A 58 3.35 -6.69 3.09
CA HIS A 58 2.20 -5.83 2.79
C HIS A 58 2.16 -5.44 1.30
N HIS A 59 0.96 -5.35 0.73
CA HIS A 59 0.72 -4.91 -0.65
C HIS A 59 -0.39 -3.86 -0.70
N TYR A 60 -0.17 -2.73 -1.41
CA TYR A 60 -1.15 -1.65 -1.55
C TYR A 60 -1.20 -1.10 -2.96
N TYR A 61 -2.38 -1.17 -3.60
CA TYR A 61 -2.66 -0.59 -4.90
C TYR A 61 -3.92 0.28 -4.82
N ASN A 62 -3.74 1.58 -4.63
CA ASN A 62 -4.83 2.51 -4.39
C ASN A 62 -4.74 3.77 -5.26
N ASP A 63 -5.77 4.61 -5.19
CA ASP A 63 -5.77 5.92 -5.82
C ASP A 63 -4.77 6.87 -5.17
N PRO A 64 -4.27 7.90 -5.88
CA PRO A 64 -3.33 8.87 -5.31
C PRO A 64 -3.84 9.54 -4.03
N GLY A 65 -5.15 9.80 -3.93
CA GLY A 65 -5.76 10.35 -2.72
C GLY A 65 -5.55 9.47 -1.49
N TRP A 66 -5.73 8.17 -1.64
CA TRP A 66 -5.50 7.22 -0.55
C TRP A 66 -4.07 7.31 0.00
N PHE A 67 -3.05 7.38 -0.87
CA PHE A 67 -1.65 7.49 -0.45
C PHE A 67 -1.36 8.79 0.30
N LEU A 68 -2.00 9.91 -0.09
CA LEU A 68 -1.91 11.18 0.62
C LEU A 68 -2.53 11.10 2.01
N GLU A 69 -3.70 10.49 2.12
CA GLU A 69 -4.46 10.35 3.37
C GLU A 69 -3.82 9.36 4.35
N HIS A 70 -2.99 8.43 3.84
CA HIS A 70 -2.36 7.37 4.63
C HIS A 70 -0.82 7.53 4.76
N ALA A 71 -0.30 8.74 4.59
CA ALA A 71 1.12 9.02 4.82
C ALA A 71 1.58 8.73 6.27
N ASP A 72 0.66 8.57 7.19
CA ASP A 72 0.88 8.22 8.59
C ASP A 72 0.45 6.78 8.97
N TYR A 73 0.26 5.92 7.94
CA TYR A 73 -0.26 4.56 8.13
C TYR A 73 0.54 3.75 9.16
N TYR A 74 1.86 3.87 9.15
CA TYR A 74 2.76 3.16 10.05
C TYR A 74 3.18 3.96 11.29
N ASP A 75 2.62 5.14 11.52
CA ASP A 75 2.86 5.87 12.76
C ASP A 75 2.38 5.07 13.97
N GLU A 76 3.05 5.20 15.11
CA GLU A 76 2.77 4.41 16.33
C GLU A 76 1.30 4.46 16.77
N LYS A 77 0.62 5.58 16.51
CA LYS A 77 -0.82 5.73 16.77
C LYS A 77 -1.72 4.81 15.92
N ASN A 78 -1.22 4.39 14.75
CA ASN A 78 -1.94 3.58 13.77
C ASN A 78 -1.37 2.15 13.68
N TYR A 79 -0.08 1.96 13.95
CA TYR A 79 0.60 0.66 13.87
C TYR A 79 1.31 0.36 15.18
N SER A 80 0.87 -0.66 15.89
CA SER A 80 1.40 -1.04 17.20
C SER A 80 2.89 -1.43 17.15
N ARG A 81 3.66 -1.05 18.16
CA ARG A 81 5.05 -1.48 18.42
C ARG A 81 5.13 -2.63 19.44
N ASP A 82 4.01 -3.07 19.98
CA ASP A 82 3.98 -4.15 20.96
C ASP A 82 4.24 -5.51 20.31
N THR A 83 5.36 -6.13 20.66
CA THR A 83 5.77 -7.46 20.16
C THR A 83 5.23 -8.63 20.99
N SER A 84 4.63 -8.34 22.14
CA SER A 84 4.18 -9.36 23.10
C SER A 84 2.75 -9.82 22.89
N SER A 85 1.95 -9.03 22.18
CA SER A 85 0.52 -9.25 22.02
C SER A 85 0.01 -8.68 20.70
N MET A 86 -0.69 -9.48 19.94
CA MET A 86 -1.47 -9.06 18.78
C MET A 86 -2.95 -8.91 19.19
N THR A 87 -3.23 -8.01 20.12
CA THR A 87 -4.59 -7.79 20.62
C THR A 87 -5.43 -6.93 19.70
N ASP A 88 -4.79 -6.07 18.90
CA ASP A 88 -5.44 -5.30 17.85
C ASP A 88 -4.88 -5.76 16.49
N THR A 89 -5.58 -6.70 15.90
CA THR A 89 -5.24 -7.30 14.61
C THR A 89 -5.31 -6.31 13.45
N LYS A 90 -5.91 -5.13 13.67
CA LYS A 90 -6.06 -4.12 12.64
C LYS A 90 -4.74 -3.47 12.25
N PHE A 91 -3.74 -3.45 13.15
CA PHE A 91 -2.51 -2.68 12.98
C PHE A 91 -1.25 -3.34 13.55
N GLY A 92 -1.08 -4.62 13.28
CA GLY A 92 0.24 -5.27 13.25
C GLY A 92 0.97 -5.54 14.53
N GLY A 93 0.61 -5.51 15.67
CA GLY A 93 1.23 -6.05 16.90
C GLY A 93 2.77 -6.11 16.97
N GLY A 94 3.48 -5.08 16.52
CA GLY A 94 4.94 -4.98 16.63
C GLY A 94 5.76 -5.81 15.66
N ILE A 95 5.14 -6.47 14.69
CA ILE A 95 5.88 -7.17 13.63
C ILE A 95 6.44 -6.17 12.61
N ASP A 96 7.68 -6.37 12.21
CA ASP A 96 8.29 -5.58 11.15
C ASP A 96 7.55 -5.77 9.81
N VAL A 97 7.62 -4.77 8.95
CA VAL A 97 6.94 -4.75 7.65
C VAL A 97 7.96 -4.80 6.52
N PHE A 98 7.72 -5.71 5.59
CA PHE A 98 8.19 -5.62 4.22
C PHE A 98 7.01 -5.13 3.36
N LEU A 99 7.06 -3.91 2.86
CA LEU A 99 6.10 -3.43 1.88
C LEU A 99 6.53 -3.96 0.51
N GLY A 100 6.13 -5.20 0.19
CA GLY A 100 6.61 -5.95 -0.96
C GLY A 100 6.07 -5.46 -2.28
N GLU A 101 4.88 -4.84 -2.27
CA GLU A 101 4.29 -4.22 -3.46
C GLU A 101 3.49 -2.98 -3.08
N TYR A 102 3.72 -1.86 -3.80
CA TYR A 102 2.83 -0.71 -3.72
C TYR A 102 2.94 0.16 -4.97
N ALA A 103 1.83 0.77 -5.36
CA ALA A 103 1.76 1.81 -6.36
C ALA A 103 0.46 2.61 -6.25
N ALA A 104 0.54 3.91 -6.45
CA ALA A 104 -0.64 4.70 -6.80
C ALA A 104 -1.09 4.36 -8.23
N ARG A 105 -2.39 4.12 -8.45
CA ARG A 105 -2.93 3.63 -9.73
C ARG A 105 -2.88 4.66 -10.85
N SER A 106 -1.75 5.35 -10.99
CA SER A 106 -1.50 6.35 -12.03
C SER A 106 -0.01 6.62 -12.20
N ASN A 107 0.43 6.94 -13.43
CA ASN A 107 1.77 7.48 -13.71
C ASN A 107 1.79 9.01 -13.90
N ARG A 108 0.75 9.71 -13.47
CA ARG A 108 0.72 11.18 -13.50
C ARG A 108 1.55 11.75 -12.36
N LEU A 109 1.97 13.01 -12.49
CA LEU A 109 2.74 13.72 -11.46
C LEU A 109 2.04 13.71 -10.09
N GLU A 110 0.72 13.82 -10.07
CA GLU A 110 -0.09 13.74 -8.85
C GLU A 110 0.15 12.43 -8.09
N ALA A 111 0.18 11.30 -8.79
CA ALA A 111 0.45 9.99 -8.19
C ALA A 111 1.88 9.92 -7.63
N ALA A 112 2.87 10.41 -8.38
CA ALA A 112 4.25 10.46 -7.91
C ALA A 112 4.40 11.32 -6.64
N LEU A 113 3.68 12.44 -6.55
CA LEU A 113 3.67 13.30 -5.34
C LEU A 113 2.96 12.62 -4.16
N ALA A 114 1.88 11.90 -4.43
CA ALA A 114 1.17 11.13 -3.41
C ALA A 114 2.02 10.00 -2.84
N GLU A 115 2.71 9.26 -3.72
CA GLU A 115 3.70 8.25 -3.31
C GLU A 115 4.86 8.88 -2.53
N ALA A 116 5.33 10.08 -2.92
CA ALA A 116 6.36 10.79 -2.16
C ALA A 116 5.91 11.10 -0.73
N ALA A 117 4.69 11.60 -0.55
CA ALA A 117 4.13 11.84 0.78
C ALA A 117 4.06 10.55 1.60
N TYR A 118 3.59 9.46 1.00
CA TYR A 118 3.55 8.15 1.63
C TYR A 118 4.95 7.63 2.00
N MET A 119 5.95 7.77 1.10
CA MET A 119 7.32 7.36 1.34
C MET A 119 7.99 8.12 2.49
N THR A 120 7.64 9.40 2.72
CA THR A 120 8.12 10.11 3.91
C THR A 120 7.61 9.46 5.20
N GLY A 121 6.42 8.88 5.18
CA GLY A 121 5.88 8.07 6.25
C GLY A 121 6.63 6.74 6.44
N LEU A 122 7.02 6.09 5.35
CA LEU A 122 7.83 4.87 5.42
C LEU A 122 9.20 5.15 6.05
N GLU A 123 9.89 6.22 5.63
CA GLU A 123 11.18 6.61 6.20
C GLU A 123 11.06 7.03 7.67
N ARG A 124 10.00 7.74 8.04
CA ARG A 124 9.74 8.15 9.43
C ARG A 124 9.56 6.94 10.36
N ASN A 125 9.04 5.84 9.83
CA ASN A 125 8.73 4.62 10.55
C ASN A 125 9.71 3.47 10.21
N GLY A 126 10.98 3.78 9.96
CA GLY A 126 12.02 2.82 9.64
C GLY A 126 12.37 1.85 10.79
N ASP A 127 11.81 2.05 11.96
CA ASP A 127 11.83 1.10 13.08
C ASP A 127 10.91 -0.11 12.84
N ILE A 128 9.86 0.07 12.04
CA ILE A 128 8.89 -0.98 11.67
C ILE A 128 9.00 -1.34 10.19
N VAL A 129 9.07 -0.35 9.28
CA VAL A 129 9.16 -0.59 7.84
C VAL A 129 10.60 -0.85 7.44
N ARG A 130 10.96 -2.11 7.29
CA ARG A 130 12.33 -2.54 7.02
C ARG A 130 12.71 -2.46 5.55
N MET A 131 11.77 -2.69 4.67
CA MET A 131 11.95 -2.68 3.22
C MET A 131 10.68 -2.24 2.52
N ALA A 132 10.84 -1.59 1.37
CA ALA A 132 9.74 -1.27 0.47
C ALA A 132 10.14 -1.50 -0.98
N ALA A 133 9.24 -2.04 -1.79
CA ALA A 133 9.46 -2.32 -3.20
C ALA A 133 8.26 -1.85 -4.03
N TYR A 134 8.53 -1.04 -5.05
CA TYR A 134 7.50 -0.64 -6.00
C TYR A 134 7.12 -1.80 -6.92
N ALA A 135 5.83 -1.95 -7.23
CA ALA A 135 5.33 -2.91 -8.20
C ALA A 135 4.09 -2.37 -8.94
N PRO A 136 3.87 -2.79 -10.22
CA PRO A 136 4.80 -3.52 -11.09
C PRO A 136 6.00 -2.69 -11.54
N LEU A 137 7.13 -3.35 -11.73
CA LEU A 137 8.37 -2.67 -12.11
C LEU A 137 8.49 -2.40 -13.61
N PHE A 138 8.02 -3.32 -14.46
CA PHE A 138 8.21 -3.26 -15.90
C PHE A 138 6.90 -3.48 -16.66
N GLY A 139 6.55 -2.54 -17.53
CA GLY A 139 5.43 -2.64 -18.47
C GLY A 139 5.91 -2.78 -19.91
N ASN A 140 5.59 -3.91 -20.55
CA ASN A 140 5.86 -4.10 -21.97
C ASN A 140 4.72 -3.48 -22.79
N LEU A 141 5.01 -2.43 -23.55
CA LEU A 141 4.04 -1.69 -24.37
C LEU A 141 3.32 -2.54 -25.42
N THR A 142 3.91 -3.67 -25.82
CA THR A 142 3.31 -4.56 -26.83
C THR A 142 2.49 -5.72 -26.23
N ALA A 143 2.57 -5.92 -24.92
CA ALA A 143 1.89 -6.99 -24.19
C ALA A 143 1.53 -6.51 -22.78
N LEU A 144 0.78 -5.43 -22.72
CA LEU A 144 0.40 -4.81 -21.46
C LEU A 144 -0.77 -5.54 -20.82
N HIS A 145 -0.59 -5.97 -19.57
CA HIS A 145 -1.64 -6.61 -18.76
C HIS A 145 -2.03 -5.79 -17.54
N TRP A 146 -1.20 -4.81 -17.16
CA TRP A 146 -1.38 -3.97 -15.99
C TRP A 146 -0.87 -2.55 -16.23
N ALA A 147 -1.44 -1.59 -15.54
CA ALA A 147 -0.98 -0.21 -15.42
C ALA A 147 -1.44 0.33 -14.06
N PRO A 148 -0.64 1.16 -13.38
CA PRO A 148 0.63 1.75 -13.84
C PRO A 148 1.83 0.80 -13.68
N ASP A 149 2.88 1.06 -14.45
CA ASP A 149 4.18 0.41 -14.32
C ASP A 149 5.29 1.45 -14.12
N LEU A 150 6.37 1.08 -13.46
CA LEU A 150 7.45 2.03 -13.15
C LEU A 150 8.27 2.38 -14.39
N ILE A 151 8.62 1.37 -15.19
CA ILE A 151 9.43 1.49 -16.41
C ILE A 151 8.68 0.86 -17.57
N TRP A 152 8.39 1.65 -18.59
CA TRP A 152 7.75 1.23 -19.82
C TRP A 152 8.79 0.90 -20.87
N PHE A 153 8.63 -0.20 -21.57
CA PHE A 153 9.59 -0.61 -22.60
C PHE A 153 8.95 -1.35 -23.78
N ASN A 154 9.68 -1.41 -24.86
CA ASN A 154 9.45 -2.28 -25.98
C ASN A 154 10.80 -2.83 -26.50
N ASN A 155 10.83 -3.46 -27.67
CA ASN A 155 12.07 -4.05 -28.22
C ASN A 155 13.17 -3.02 -28.57
N HIS A 156 12.87 -1.73 -28.57
CA HIS A 156 13.77 -0.69 -29.09
C HIS A 156 14.03 0.43 -28.09
N THR A 157 13.10 0.70 -27.18
CA THR A 157 13.15 1.85 -26.28
C THR A 157 12.65 1.50 -24.90
N SER A 158 13.08 2.26 -23.92
CA SER A 158 12.50 2.28 -22.58
C SER A 158 12.28 3.72 -22.10
N THR A 159 11.24 3.93 -21.31
CA THR A 159 10.88 5.22 -20.73
C THR A 159 10.51 5.04 -19.27
N CYS A 160 11.09 5.87 -18.41
CA CYS A 160 10.76 5.88 -16.99
C CYS A 160 9.53 6.74 -16.73
N SER A 161 8.65 6.28 -15.84
CA SER A 161 7.49 7.05 -15.40
C SER A 161 7.86 8.19 -14.45
N THR A 162 6.93 9.08 -14.12
CA THR A 162 7.11 10.08 -13.07
C THR A 162 7.37 9.43 -11.71
N ASN A 163 6.69 8.32 -11.43
CA ASN A 163 6.87 7.51 -10.23
C ASN A 163 8.30 6.94 -10.14
N TYR A 164 8.89 6.52 -11.26
CA TYR A 164 10.30 6.08 -11.29
C TYR A 164 11.25 7.15 -10.77
N TYR A 165 11.09 8.38 -11.24
CA TYR A 165 11.99 9.46 -10.83
C TYR A 165 11.82 9.80 -9.36
N MET A 166 10.62 9.68 -8.83
CA MET A 166 10.33 9.81 -7.40
C MET A 166 11.00 8.70 -6.59
N GLN A 167 10.78 7.44 -6.97
CA GLN A 167 11.42 6.28 -6.32
C GLN A 167 12.97 6.40 -6.35
N LYS A 168 13.51 6.81 -7.48
CA LYS A 168 14.95 7.05 -7.65
C LYS A 168 15.46 8.15 -6.72
N LEU A 169 14.69 9.22 -6.51
CA LEU A 169 15.07 10.30 -5.62
C LEU A 169 15.24 9.78 -4.19
N PHE A 170 14.24 9.07 -3.66
CA PHE A 170 14.30 8.48 -2.32
C PHE A 170 15.41 7.43 -2.21
N ALA A 171 15.52 6.50 -3.14
CA ALA A 171 16.52 5.43 -3.11
C ALA A 171 17.97 5.93 -3.13
N ASN A 172 18.23 7.07 -3.76
CA ASN A 172 19.60 7.65 -3.83
C ASN A 172 19.88 8.67 -2.73
N ASN A 173 18.90 9.05 -1.92
CA ASN A 173 19.04 10.07 -0.88
C ASN A 173 18.53 9.56 0.49
N ALA A 174 18.56 8.26 0.71
CA ALA A 174 18.18 7.67 1.99
C ALA A 174 19.05 8.28 3.13
N GLY A 175 18.36 8.80 4.15
CA GLY A 175 19.01 9.39 5.32
C GLY A 175 19.44 8.33 6.33
N THR A 176 20.32 8.70 7.25
CA THR A 176 20.71 7.86 8.40
C THR A 176 20.06 8.31 9.71
N SER A 177 19.40 9.45 9.71
CA SER A 177 18.75 10.02 10.88
C SER A 177 17.54 10.83 10.49
N LEU A 178 16.46 10.69 11.24
CA LEU A 178 15.27 11.51 11.12
C LEU A 178 15.45 12.76 11.99
N LEU A 179 15.27 13.93 11.39
CA LEU A 179 15.25 15.20 12.12
C LEU A 179 13.80 15.57 12.42
N GLU A 180 13.55 16.00 13.66
CA GLU A 180 12.27 16.59 13.98
C GLU A 180 12.03 17.83 13.12
N SER A 181 10.89 17.88 12.46
CA SER A 181 10.52 18.98 11.56
C SER A 181 9.06 19.38 11.78
N ASP A 182 8.83 20.70 11.77
CA ASP A 182 7.48 21.28 11.82
C ASP A 182 7.29 22.15 10.57
N PHE A 183 6.25 21.85 9.80
CA PHE A 183 5.92 22.62 8.61
C PHE A 183 4.81 23.64 8.92
N LYS A 184 5.19 24.91 8.93
CA LYS A 184 4.27 26.06 9.06
C LYS A 184 4.02 26.67 7.68
N GLY A 185 3.19 25.98 6.90
CA GLY A 185 2.82 26.42 5.56
C GLY A 185 1.48 27.16 5.54
N ALA A 186 1.20 27.84 4.44
CA ALA A 186 -0.13 28.34 4.15
C ALA A 186 -1.14 27.19 4.02
N VAL A 187 -2.32 27.33 4.60
CA VAL A 187 -3.43 26.42 4.35
C VAL A 187 -3.72 26.43 2.86
N ILE A 188 -3.55 25.29 2.20
CA ILE A 188 -3.94 25.14 0.81
C ILE A 188 -5.46 25.13 0.81
N PRO A 189 -6.14 26.10 0.16
CA PRO A 189 -7.60 26.11 0.12
C PRO A 189 -8.09 24.80 -0.53
N GLU A 190 -9.10 24.19 0.07
CA GLU A 190 -9.79 23.04 -0.51
C GLU A 190 -10.21 23.38 -1.94
N ARG A 191 -9.70 22.64 -2.90
CA ARG A 191 -10.18 22.76 -4.28
C ARG A 191 -11.47 21.95 -4.38
N PRO A 192 -12.54 22.51 -4.90
CA PRO A 192 -13.76 21.74 -5.13
C PRO A 192 -13.41 20.55 -6.03
N PHE A 193 -13.78 19.37 -5.61
CA PHE A 193 -13.63 18.16 -6.42
C PHE A 193 -14.53 18.31 -7.64
N THR A 194 -13.93 18.34 -8.82
CA THR A 194 -14.65 18.31 -10.09
C THR A 194 -14.23 17.07 -10.86
N GLY A 195 -15.19 16.29 -11.28
CA GLY A 195 -14.89 15.04 -12.00
C GLY A 195 -16.12 14.48 -12.69
N LYS A 196 -15.91 13.40 -13.44
CA LYS A 196 -16.98 12.59 -14.02
C LYS A 196 -17.20 11.37 -13.16
N ILE A 197 -18.44 10.94 -13.04
CA ILE A 197 -18.81 9.69 -12.40
C ILE A 197 -18.88 8.61 -13.48
N GLY A 198 -18.35 7.46 -13.19
CA GLY A 198 -18.43 6.29 -14.06
C GLY A 198 -18.74 5.04 -13.24
N VAL A 199 -19.32 4.07 -13.88
CA VAL A 199 -19.52 2.72 -13.34
C VAL A 199 -18.70 1.73 -14.17
N GLY A 200 -18.12 0.73 -13.52
CA GLY A 200 -17.29 -0.25 -14.18
C GLY A 200 -17.25 -1.57 -13.42
N THR A 201 -16.66 -2.59 -14.04
CA THR A 201 -16.45 -3.90 -13.42
C THR A 201 -15.00 -4.32 -13.58
N TRP A 202 -14.54 -5.13 -12.66
CA TRP A 202 -13.21 -5.73 -12.69
C TRP A 202 -13.31 -7.20 -13.09
N SER A 203 -12.62 -7.59 -14.17
CA SER A 203 -12.51 -8.98 -14.65
C SER A 203 -13.84 -9.74 -14.77
N THR A 204 -14.95 -9.03 -14.96
CA THR A 204 -16.29 -9.62 -15.13
C THR A 204 -17.14 -8.77 -16.04
N SER A 205 -18.24 -9.35 -16.55
CA SER A 205 -19.25 -8.63 -17.31
C SER A 205 -20.42 -8.26 -16.41
N ALA A 206 -20.87 -7.01 -16.48
CA ALA A 206 -22.09 -6.57 -15.81
C ALA A 206 -22.93 -5.69 -16.73
N ARG A 207 -24.19 -5.53 -16.37
CA ARG A 207 -25.09 -4.55 -16.97
C ARG A 207 -25.43 -3.54 -15.90
N PHE A 208 -25.40 -2.27 -16.26
CA PHE A 208 -25.81 -1.16 -15.41
C PHE A 208 -27.13 -0.60 -15.94
N ASP A 209 -27.98 -0.21 -15.03
CA ASP A 209 -29.29 0.34 -15.34
C ASP A 209 -29.73 1.27 -14.21
N ASN A 210 -30.52 2.31 -14.53
CA ASN A 210 -31.09 3.23 -13.55
C ASN A 210 -30.04 3.86 -12.60
N ILE A 211 -28.95 4.40 -13.15
CA ILE A 211 -27.91 5.05 -12.35
C ILE A 211 -28.40 6.41 -11.91
N LYS A 212 -28.28 6.67 -10.60
CA LYS A 212 -28.66 7.92 -9.99
C LYS A 212 -27.58 8.42 -9.04
N VAL A 213 -27.17 9.66 -9.23
CA VAL A 213 -26.18 10.35 -8.39
C VAL A 213 -26.90 11.42 -7.57
N VAL A 214 -26.75 11.33 -6.27
CA VAL A 214 -27.41 12.24 -5.32
C VAL A 214 -26.35 12.91 -4.46
N ASN A 215 -26.47 14.21 -4.25
CA ASN A 215 -25.68 14.89 -3.24
C ASN A 215 -26.17 14.47 -1.86
N ASN A 216 -25.31 13.84 -1.06
CA ASN A 216 -25.67 13.28 0.24
C ASN A 216 -26.02 14.35 1.30
N GLU A 217 -25.56 15.59 1.12
CA GLU A 217 -25.83 16.67 2.06
C GLU A 217 -27.16 17.38 1.74
N THR A 218 -27.46 17.58 0.46
CA THR A 218 -28.63 18.33 0.03
C THR A 218 -29.79 17.46 -0.42
N GLY A 219 -29.55 16.18 -0.74
CA GLY A 219 -30.52 15.29 -1.34
C GLY A 219 -30.83 15.58 -2.81
N GLU A 220 -30.10 16.51 -3.42
CA GLU A 220 -30.30 16.91 -4.83
C GLU A 220 -29.81 15.81 -5.78
N VAL A 221 -30.57 15.51 -6.82
CA VAL A 221 -30.18 14.59 -7.89
C VAL A 221 -29.27 15.34 -8.86
N MET A 222 -28.01 14.96 -8.88
CA MET A 222 -26.96 15.57 -9.72
C MET A 222 -26.91 14.98 -11.12
N ALA A 223 -27.22 13.70 -11.26
CA ALA A 223 -27.31 12.99 -12.53
C ALA A 223 -28.20 11.76 -12.40
N GLU A 224 -28.90 11.41 -13.48
CA GLU A 224 -29.72 10.20 -13.58
C GLU A 224 -29.71 9.71 -15.04
N ASP A 225 -29.55 8.41 -15.25
CA ASP A 225 -29.58 7.78 -16.57
C ASP A 225 -30.18 6.36 -16.46
N ASP A 226 -31.18 6.09 -17.26
CA ASP A 226 -31.85 4.81 -17.37
C ASP A 226 -31.42 4.00 -18.60
N PHE A 227 -30.46 4.52 -19.36
CA PHE A 227 -29.93 3.93 -20.60
C PHE A 227 -31.00 3.49 -21.63
N SER A 228 -32.19 4.09 -21.58
CA SER A 228 -33.29 3.72 -22.46
C SER A 228 -33.17 4.27 -23.87
N LYS A 229 -32.14 5.12 -24.13
CA LYS A 229 -31.94 5.82 -25.39
C LYS A 229 -30.68 5.42 -26.16
N ASP A 230 -29.94 4.38 -25.71
CA ASP A 230 -28.73 3.85 -26.38
C ASP A 230 -29.05 2.64 -27.25
#